data_d6d3a1157cca1b1c0843b19f547077c3
#
_entry.id   d6d3a1157cca1b1c0843b19f547077c3
#
_cell.length_a   1.000
_cell.length_b   1.000
_cell.length_c   1.000
_cell.angle_alpha   90.00
_cell.angle_beta   90.00
_cell.angle_gamma   90.00
#
_symmetry.space_group_name_H-M   'P 1'
#
loop_
_entity.id
_entity.type
_entity.pdbx_description
1 polymer ?
#
loop_
_entity_poly.entity_id
_entity_poly.type
_entity_poly.pdbx_seq_one_letter_code
_entity_poly.pdbx_strand_id
1 'polypeptide(L)'
;TRLSLDESEKLLGGGEVNEADPDDVKELLNYRKAFELVSEYLEGGDPVTEGVLREIHKRLVRDVRGDSGKPGEYRVVQNYVANSKTGEIIYTPPPPSEVPALMKEFVAWLQNEQEINPVLVAGISQFHLVHIHPFVDGNGRTARLLSTLCLYQRGYDFKRLFSISEFYDRDRPAYYKAIQSVRDHDLDLTSWLEYFVSGLSTQMREVQTKGEAVIKQDVLLGRARREGIKNRALDVLSFLLKQGKGTLADCEQELGQNRRSLQRDIKVLLDEGYIREVGSGPTDPTKHYEPSYDKL
;
A
#
# COMPACT_ATOMS: atom_id res chain seq x y z
N THR A 1 5.71 -4.46 -7.34
CA THR A 1 7.01 -4.26 -6.70
C THR A 1 7.21 -5.33 -5.63
N ARG A 2 8.45 -5.61 -5.27
CA ARG A 2 8.80 -6.51 -4.15
C ARG A 2 9.11 -5.75 -2.86
N LEU A 3 8.98 -4.42 -2.90
CA LEU A 3 9.22 -3.54 -1.76
C LEU A 3 8.19 -3.78 -0.66
N SER A 4 8.65 -3.82 0.58
CA SER A 4 7.79 -3.80 1.75
C SER A 4 7.09 -2.43 1.91
N LEU A 5 6.08 -2.37 2.78
CA LEU A 5 5.39 -1.12 3.05
C LEU A 5 6.36 -0.06 3.62
N ASP A 6 7.20 -0.45 4.57
CA ASP A 6 8.15 0.46 5.23
C ASP A 6 9.20 1.00 4.23
N GLU A 7 9.70 0.16 3.32
CA GLU A 7 10.59 0.58 2.22
C GLU A 7 9.87 1.52 1.27
N SER A 8 8.62 1.23 0.94
CA SER A 8 7.80 2.07 0.07
C SER A 8 7.52 3.43 0.70
N GLU A 9 7.15 3.48 1.98
CA GLU A 9 6.95 4.72 2.73
C GLU A 9 8.22 5.55 2.82
N LYS A 10 9.37 4.92 3.09
CA LYS A 10 10.68 5.58 3.16
C LYS A 10 11.06 6.21 1.82
N LEU A 11 10.91 5.47 0.71
CA LEU A 11 11.17 5.98 -0.64
C LEU A 11 10.23 7.13 -1.02
N LEU A 12 8.94 7.01 -0.70
CA LEU A 12 7.95 8.05 -0.96
C LEU A 12 8.18 9.30 -0.12
N GLY A 13 8.79 9.15 1.06
CA GLY A 13 9.24 10.26 1.93
C GLY A 13 10.57 10.90 1.50
N GLY A 14 11.20 10.45 0.40
CA GLY A 14 12.47 10.96 -0.11
C GLY A 14 13.71 10.34 0.55
N GLY A 15 13.54 9.25 1.32
CA GLY A 15 14.65 8.46 1.87
C GLY A 15 15.20 7.44 0.88
N GLU A 16 16.42 6.97 1.13
CA GLU A 16 17.03 5.89 0.34
C GLU A 16 16.78 4.54 1.01
N VAL A 17 16.54 3.50 0.21
CA VAL A 17 16.48 2.10 0.64
C VAL A 17 17.69 1.39 0.06
N ASN A 18 18.62 1.00 0.92
CA ASN A 18 19.76 0.19 0.55
C ASN A 18 19.28 -1.23 0.20
N GLU A 19 19.67 -1.76 -0.96
CA GLU A 19 19.33 -3.11 -1.46
C GLU A 19 17.98 -3.25 -2.21
N ALA A 20 17.22 -2.17 -2.43
CA ALA A 20 16.03 -2.25 -3.27
C ALA A 20 16.39 -2.44 -4.76
N ASP A 21 15.66 -3.33 -5.45
CA ASP A 21 15.78 -3.48 -6.90
C ASP A 21 15.41 -2.15 -7.58
N PRO A 22 16.30 -1.58 -8.44
CA PRO A 22 16.02 -0.32 -9.11
C PRO A 22 14.73 -0.30 -9.93
N ASP A 23 14.32 -1.45 -10.49
CA ASP A 23 13.08 -1.57 -11.24
C ASP A 23 11.86 -1.54 -10.32
N ASP A 24 11.93 -2.16 -9.15
CA ASP A 24 10.86 -2.08 -8.14
C ASP A 24 10.69 -0.64 -7.62
N VAL A 25 11.78 0.09 -7.41
CA VAL A 25 11.74 1.52 -7.03
C VAL A 25 11.08 2.36 -8.13
N LYS A 26 11.46 2.16 -9.40
CA LYS A 26 10.84 2.85 -10.52
C LYS A 26 9.36 2.53 -10.66
N GLU A 27 8.97 1.26 -10.53
CA GLU A 27 7.56 0.85 -10.54
C GLU A 27 6.74 1.59 -9.47
N LEU A 28 7.27 1.71 -8.24
CA LEU A 28 6.64 2.45 -7.15
C LEU A 28 6.48 3.94 -7.48
N LEU A 29 7.55 4.59 -7.97
CA LEU A 29 7.51 6.01 -8.35
C LEU A 29 6.56 6.26 -9.52
N ASN A 30 6.50 5.35 -10.49
CA ASN A 30 5.55 5.42 -11.59
C ASN A 30 4.11 5.28 -11.11
N TYR A 31 3.85 4.38 -10.16
CA TYR A 31 2.53 4.22 -9.54
C TYR A 31 2.10 5.53 -8.85
N ARG A 32 2.98 6.14 -8.06
CA ARG A 32 2.73 7.43 -7.40
C ARG A 32 2.40 8.53 -8.41
N LYS A 33 3.22 8.70 -9.45
CA LYS A 33 3.00 9.72 -10.50
C LYS A 33 1.70 9.49 -11.27
N ALA A 34 1.34 8.23 -11.54
CA ALA A 34 0.09 7.89 -12.19
C ALA A 34 -1.10 8.19 -11.27
N PHE A 35 -0.98 7.90 -9.97
CA PHE A 35 -2.01 8.19 -8.97
C PHE A 35 -2.21 9.71 -8.80
N GLU A 36 -1.13 10.50 -8.69
CA GLU A 36 -1.17 11.96 -8.56
C GLU A 36 -1.91 12.60 -9.73
N LEU A 37 -1.54 12.24 -10.98
CA LEU A 37 -2.23 12.74 -12.18
C LEU A 37 -3.73 12.48 -12.12
N VAL A 38 -4.10 11.26 -11.75
CA VAL A 38 -5.51 10.88 -11.80
C VAL A 38 -6.28 11.49 -10.65
N SER A 39 -5.67 11.67 -9.47
CA SER A 39 -6.28 12.43 -8.39
C SER A 39 -6.61 13.85 -8.84
N GLU A 40 -5.68 14.55 -9.49
CA GLU A 40 -5.90 15.88 -10.03
C GLU A 40 -7.02 15.91 -11.07
N TYR A 41 -7.06 14.92 -11.98
CA TYR A 41 -8.11 14.78 -12.97
C TYR A 41 -9.49 14.58 -12.34
N LEU A 42 -9.56 13.72 -11.31
CA LEU A 42 -10.82 13.37 -10.65
C LEU A 42 -11.30 14.44 -9.67
N GLU A 43 -10.41 15.27 -9.10
CA GLU A 43 -10.80 16.47 -8.32
C GLU A 43 -11.63 17.46 -9.14
N GLY A 44 -11.45 17.46 -10.47
CA GLY A 44 -12.28 18.20 -11.42
C GLY A 44 -13.70 17.64 -11.60
N GLY A 45 -14.00 16.46 -11.07
CA GLY A 45 -15.28 15.77 -11.25
C GLY A 45 -15.44 15.06 -12.60
N ASP A 46 -14.36 14.96 -13.36
CA ASP A 46 -14.37 14.31 -14.67
C ASP A 46 -14.52 12.79 -14.56
N PRO A 47 -15.26 12.14 -15.46
CA PRO A 47 -15.46 10.69 -15.42
C PRO A 47 -14.20 9.94 -15.88
N VAL A 48 -14.02 8.69 -15.42
CA VAL A 48 -13.01 7.79 -15.98
C VAL A 48 -13.30 7.53 -17.46
N THR A 49 -12.34 7.82 -18.34
CA THR A 49 -12.43 7.60 -19.78
C THR A 49 -11.39 6.59 -20.25
N GLU A 50 -11.56 6.07 -21.48
CA GLU A 50 -10.52 5.24 -22.10
C GLU A 50 -9.19 6.00 -22.22
N GLY A 51 -9.23 7.30 -22.49
CA GLY A 51 -8.05 8.16 -22.55
C GLY A 51 -7.29 8.20 -21.22
N VAL A 52 -8.02 8.34 -20.11
CA VAL A 52 -7.45 8.29 -18.76
C VAL A 52 -6.81 6.93 -18.47
N LEU A 53 -7.49 5.82 -18.78
CA LEU A 53 -6.94 4.48 -18.57
C LEU A 53 -5.66 4.24 -19.39
N ARG A 54 -5.62 4.71 -20.61
CA ARG A 54 -4.44 4.62 -21.49
C ARG A 54 -3.29 5.47 -20.98
N GLU A 55 -3.55 6.68 -20.47
CA GLU A 55 -2.53 7.54 -19.86
C GLU A 55 -2.00 6.97 -18.54
N ILE A 56 -2.88 6.40 -17.71
CA ILE A 56 -2.49 5.66 -16.51
C ILE A 56 -1.52 4.53 -16.88
N HIS A 57 -1.91 3.68 -17.82
CA HIS A 57 -1.06 2.56 -18.26
C HIS A 57 0.30 3.06 -18.74
N LYS A 58 0.33 4.09 -19.62
CA LYS A 58 1.54 4.68 -20.15
C LYS A 58 2.51 5.13 -19.05
N ARG A 59 2.00 5.75 -17.98
CA ARG A 59 2.83 6.20 -16.86
C ARG A 59 3.32 5.04 -16.00
N LEU A 60 2.47 4.04 -15.77
CA LEU A 60 2.80 2.88 -14.95
C LEU A 60 3.93 2.02 -15.53
N VAL A 61 4.03 1.92 -16.85
CA VAL A 61 5.02 1.05 -17.50
C VAL A 61 6.26 1.80 -18.01
N ARG A 62 6.34 3.10 -17.82
CA ARG A 62 7.44 3.92 -18.33
C ARG A 62 8.79 3.50 -17.75
N ASP A 63 9.75 3.21 -18.63
CA ASP A 63 11.12 2.81 -18.28
C ASP A 63 11.21 1.58 -17.33
N VAL A 64 10.16 0.76 -17.29
CA VAL A 64 10.10 -0.50 -16.54
C VAL A 64 9.46 -1.60 -17.40
N ARG A 65 9.23 -2.77 -16.82
CA ARG A 65 8.59 -3.88 -17.53
C ARG A 65 7.27 -3.43 -18.17
N GLY A 66 7.13 -3.68 -19.46
CA GLY A 66 5.98 -3.30 -20.29
C GLY A 66 6.19 -2.07 -21.16
N ASP A 67 7.27 -1.31 -20.97
CA ASP A 67 7.56 -0.12 -21.76
C ASP A 67 7.72 -0.43 -23.27
N SER A 68 8.32 -1.56 -23.61
CA SER A 68 8.45 -2.01 -25.01
C SER A 68 7.12 -2.40 -25.68
N GLY A 69 6.05 -2.53 -24.91
CA GLY A 69 4.71 -2.97 -25.34
C GLY A 69 3.79 -1.85 -25.81
N LYS A 70 4.32 -0.73 -26.34
CA LYS A 70 3.54 0.45 -26.75
C LYS A 70 2.68 1.03 -25.62
N PRO A 71 3.28 1.74 -24.67
CA PRO A 71 2.58 2.32 -23.52
C PRO A 71 1.36 3.16 -23.92
N GLY A 72 0.20 2.84 -23.32
CA GLY A 72 -1.07 3.53 -23.59
C GLY A 72 -1.81 3.08 -24.85
N GLU A 73 -1.30 2.10 -25.60
CA GLU A 73 -1.99 1.54 -26.76
C GLU A 73 -2.58 0.17 -26.45
N TYR A 74 -3.79 -0.09 -26.94
CA TYR A 74 -4.36 -1.43 -26.86
C TYR A 74 -3.57 -2.40 -27.72
N ARG A 75 -3.45 -3.63 -27.25
CA ARG A 75 -2.74 -4.70 -27.97
C ARG A 75 -3.41 -5.05 -29.29
N VAL A 76 -2.61 -5.30 -30.26
CA VAL A 76 -3.01 -5.80 -31.59
C VAL A 76 -2.57 -7.26 -31.80
N VAL A 77 -1.92 -7.84 -30.78
CA VAL A 77 -1.48 -9.23 -30.77
C VAL A 77 -2.13 -10.00 -29.64
N GLN A 78 -2.29 -11.31 -29.81
CA GLN A 78 -2.75 -12.16 -28.71
C GLN A 78 -1.69 -12.24 -27.63
N ASN A 79 -2.08 -12.02 -26.38
CA ASN A 79 -1.26 -12.28 -25.22
C ASN A 79 -1.89 -13.37 -24.35
N TYR A 80 -1.13 -13.86 -23.39
CA TYR A 80 -1.53 -14.94 -22.51
C TYR A 80 -1.09 -14.63 -21.10
N VAL A 81 -1.90 -14.97 -20.11
CA VAL A 81 -1.50 -14.98 -18.71
C VAL A 81 -0.95 -16.36 -18.39
N ALA A 82 0.34 -16.45 -18.12
CA ALA A 82 1.02 -17.69 -17.85
C ALA A 82 1.62 -17.72 -16.45
N ASN A 83 1.76 -18.92 -15.92
CA ASN A 83 2.53 -19.17 -14.70
C ASN A 83 4.00 -18.87 -14.98
N SER A 84 4.58 -17.91 -14.25
CA SER A 84 5.97 -17.48 -14.47
C SER A 84 7.03 -18.56 -14.18
N LYS A 85 6.65 -19.63 -13.44
CA LYS A 85 7.58 -20.74 -13.10
C LYS A 85 7.46 -21.91 -14.07
N THR A 86 6.22 -22.25 -14.47
CA THR A 86 5.96 -23.44 -15.32
C THR A 86 5.77 -23.10 -16.79
N GLY A 87 5.50 -21.84 -17.13
CA GLY A 87 5.12 -21.43 -18.50
C GLY A 87 3.71 -21.84 -18.91
N GLU A 88 2.97 -22.52 -18.05
CA GLU A 88 1.60 -22.97 -18.32
C GLU A 88 0.66 -21.76 -18.48
N ILE A 89 -0.17 -21.79 -19.54
CA ILE A 89 -1.16 -20.75 -19.80
C ILE A 89 -2.32 -20.95 -18.81
N ILE A 90 -2.51 -19.96 -17.93
CA ILE A 90 -3.59 -19.93 -16.94
C ILE A 90 -4.85 -19.31 -17.57
N TYR A 91 -4.67 -18.30 -18.42
CA TYR A 91 -5.78 -17.57 -19.00
C TYR A 91 -5.43 -17.04 -20.40
N THR A 92 -6.38 -17.22 -21.33
CA THR A 92 -6.32 -16.60 -22.67
C THR A 92 -7.35 -15.47 -22.74
N PRO A 93 -6.91 -14.21 -22.77
CA PRO A 93 -7.79 -13.06 -22.90
C PRO A 93 -8.55 -13.05 -24.25
N PRO A 94 -9.63 -12.23 -24.38
CA PRO A 94 -10.34 -12.05 -25.63
C PRO A 94 -9.42 -11.76 -26.82
N PRO A 95 -9.82 -12.06 -28.05
CA PRO A 95 -9.06 -11.72 -29.24
C PRO A 95 -8.75 -10.21 -29.33
N PRO A 96 -7.59 -9.82 -29.86
CA PRO A 96 -7.22 -8.39 -29.97
C PRO A 96 -8.25 -7.54 -30.71
N SER A 97 -8.94 -8.10 -31.68
CA SER A 97 -9.98 -7.41 -32.45
C SER A 97 -11.20 -7.00 -31.61
N GLU A 98 -11.45 -7.68 -30.50
CA GLU A 98 -12.58 -7.40 -29.59
C GLU A 98 -12.23 -6.37 -28.52
N VAL A 99 -10.95 -6.17 -28.22
CA VAL A 99 -10.49 -5.30 -27.13
C VAL A 99 -11.07 -3.89 -27.20
N PRO A 100 -11.08 -3.19 -28.36
CA PRO A 100 -11.64 -1.84 -28.42
C PRO A 100 -13.13 -1.77 -28.07
N ALA A 101 -13.93 -2.75 -28.54
CA ALA A 101 -15.35 -2.81 -28.25
C ALA A 101 -15.63 -3.09 -26.77
N LEU A 102 -14.93 -4.10 -26.22
CA LEU A 102 -15.04 -4.46 -24.80
C LEU A 102 -14.62 -3.32 -23.88
N MET A 103 -13.54 -2.59 -24.19
CA MET A 103 -13.11 -1.43 -23.40
C MET A 103 -14.10 -0.28 -23.47
N LYS A 104 -14.68 -0.03 -24.63
CA LYS A 104 -15.72 1.00 -24.78
C LYS A 104 -16.96 0.67 -23.95
N GLU A 105 -17.42 -0.57 -24.00
CA GLU A 105 -18.57 -1.04 -23.22
C GLU A 105 -18.28 -0.99 -21.71
N PHE A 106 -17.12 -1.46 -21.29
CA PHE A 106 -16.69 -1.41 -19.89
C PHE A 106 -16.64 0.02 -19.35
N VAL A 107 -16.03 0.97 -20.09
CA VAL A 107 -15.93 2.35 -19.67
C VAL A 107 -17.31 3.02 -19.65
N ALA A 108 -18.17 2.74 -20.62
CA ALA A 108 -19.54 3.23 -20.63
C ALA A 108 -20.34 2.73 -19.42
N TRP A 109 -20.21 1.45 -19.05
CA TRP A 109 -20.80 0.92 -17.84
C TRP A 109 -20.28 1.65 -16.60
N LEU A 110 -18.97 1.81 -16.47
CA LEU A 110 -18.34 2.45 -15.30
C LEU A 110 -18.82 3.91 -15.11
N GLN A 111 -19.04 4.65 -16.20
CA GLN A 111 -19.52 6.03 -16.17
C GLN A 111 -21.01 6.15 -15.79
N ASN A 112 -21.80 5.16 -16.15
CA ASN A 112 -23.25 5.20 -15.94
C ASN A 112 -23.70 4.47 -14.66
N GLU A 113 -22.85 3.66 -14.05
CA GLU A 113 -23.18 2.87 -12.86
C GLU A 113 -23.33 3.77 -11.62
N GLN A 114 -24.52 3.79 -11.03
CA GLN A 114 -24.84 4.59 -9.86
C GLN A 114 -25.53 3.79 -8.73
N GLU A 115 -25.96 2.56 -9.00
CA GLU A 115 -26.79 1.77 -8.10
C GLU A 115 -25.95 0.81 -7.25
N ILE A 116 -24.88 0.27 -7.82
CA ILE A 116 -24.01 -0.70 -7.15
C ILE A 116 -23.14 0.02 -6.10
N ASN A 117 -22.96 -0.62 -4.96
CA ASN A 117 -22.06 -0.10 -3.91
C ASN A 117 -20.66 0.20 -4.50
N PRO A 118 -20.09 1.38 -4.23
CA PRO A 118 -18.79 1.80 -4.78
C PRO A 118 -17.65 0.83 -4.55
N VAL A 119 -17.64 0.12 -3.42
CA VAL A 119 -16.62 -0.91 -3.14
C VAL A 119 -16.74 -2.07 -4.11
N LEU A 120 -17.96 -2.49 -4.42
CA LEU A 120 -18.19 -3.55 -5.40
C LEU A 120 -17.86 -3.07 -6.82
N VAL A 121 -18.21 -1.82 -7.19
CA VAL A 121 -17.82 -1.22 -8.48
C VAL A 121 -16.30 -1.25 -8.65
N ALA A 122 -15.53 -0.93 -7.63
CA ALA A 122 -14.08 -0.98 -7.67
C ALA A 122 -13.55 -2.41 -7.91
N GLY A 123 -14.12 -3.40 -7.22
CA GLY A 123 -13.78 -4.81 -7.41
C GLY A 123 -14.15 -5.34 -8.80
N ILE A 124 -15.35 -5.01 -9.28
CA ILE A 124 -15.84 -5.36 -10.63
C ILE A 124 -14.91 -4.72 -11.68
N SER A 125 -14.58 -3.44 -11.54
CA SER A 125 -13.71 -2.73 -12.48
C SER A 125 -12.33 -3.34 -12.56
N GLN A 126 -11.77 -3.75 -11.43
CA GLN A 126 -10.48 -4.43 -11.40
C GLN A 126 -10.52 -5.76 -12.15
N PHE A 127 -11.56 -6.56 -11.91
CA PHE A 127 -11.74 -7.83 -12.61
C PHE A 127 -11.90 -7.62 -14.11
N HIS A 128 -12.80 -6.73 -14.54
CA HIS A 128 -13.05 -6.48 -15.97
C HIS A 128 -11.79 -6.08 -16.72
N LEU A 129 -10.97 -5.17 -16.19
CA LEU A 129 -9.74 -4.77 -16.87
C LEU A 129 -8.72 -5.92 -16.95
N VAL A 130 -8.60 -6.73 -15.89
CA VAL A 130 -7.74 -7.94 -15.91
C VAL A 130 -8.30 -9.00 -16.85
N HIS A 131 -9.62 -9.10 -16.99
CA HIS A 131 -10.28 -10.06 -17.89
C HIS A 131 -10.11 -9.66 -19.37
N ILE A 132 -10.40 -8.42 -19.73
CA ILE A 132 -10.21 -7.90 -21.10
C ILE A 132 -8.72 -7.92 -21.48
N HIS A 133 -7.84 -7.62 -20.51
CA HIS A 133 -6.39 -7.59 -20.68
C HIS A 133 -5.94 -6.74 -21.85
N PRO A 134 -6.32 -5.43 -21.88
CA PRO A 134 -6.25 -4.63 -23.10
C PRO A 134 -4.84 -4.25 -23.53
N PHE A 135 -3.84 -4.35 -22.68
CA PHE A 135 -2.45 -3.97 -22.97
C PHE A 135 -1.54 -5.19 -23.12
N VAL A 136 -0.37 -5.00 -23.71
CA VAL A 136 0.62 -6.08 -23.87
C VAL A 136 1.14 -6.56 -22.51
N ASP A 137 1.47 -5.64 -21.60
CA ASP A 137 1.83 -5.90 -20.18
C ASP A 137 1.24 -4.76 -19.31
N GLY A 138 1.41 -4.81 -17.99
CA GLY A 138 0.97 -3.76 -17.07
C GLY A 138 -0.53 -3.77 -16.72
N ASN A 139 -1.31 -4.70 -17.27
CA ASN A 139 -2.76 -4.78 -17.01
C ASN A 139 -3.11 -4.90 -15.53
N GLY A 140 -2.39 -5.71 -14.77
CA GLY A 140 -2.60 -5.86 -13.33
C GLY A 140 -2.32 -4.58 -12.54
N ARG A 141 -1.26 -3.84 -12.87
CA ARG A 141 -0.94 -2.54 -12.26
C ARG A 141 -2.03 -1.51 -12.56
N THR A 142 -2.44 -1.43 -13.83
CA THR A 142 -3.52 -0.54 -14.27
C THR A 142 -4.85 -0.87 -13.60
N ALA A 143 -5.22 -2.14 -13.51
CA ALA A 143 -6.45 -2.57 -12.87
C ALA A 143 -6.50 -2.22 -11.38
N ARG A 144 -5.40 -2.41 -10.65
CA ARG A 144 -5.33 -2.03 -9.23
C ARG A 144 -5.42 -0.53 -9.03
N LEU A 145 -4.77 0.26 -9.87
CA LEU A 145 -4.91 1.71 -9.79
C LEU A 145 -6.33 2.14 -10.15
N LEU A 146 -6.96 1.56 -11.18
CA LEU A 146 -8.35 1.85 -11.52
C LEU A 146 -9.30 1.58 -10.35
N SER A 147 -9.18 0.43 -9.67
CA SER A 147 -10.03 0.15 -8.50
C SER A 147 -9.86 1.17 -7.39
N THR A 148 -8.63 1.61 -7.13
CA THR A 148 -8.34 2.69 -6.16
C THR A 148 -9.01 4.00 -6.56
N LEU A 149 -9.00 4.34 -7.86
CA LEU A 149 -9.64 5.54 -8.38
C LEU A 149 -11.16 5.50 -8.29
N CYS A 150 -11.77 4.34 -8.56
CA CYS A 150 -13.21 4.15 -8.39
C CYS A 150 -13.63 4.42 -6.93
N LEU A 151 -12.84 3.98 -5.96
CA LEU A 151 -13.06 4.26 -4.55
C LEU A 151 -12.89 5.75 -4.23
N TYR A 152 -11.82 6.36 -4.73
CA TYR A 152 -11.52 7.77 -4.50
C TYR A 152 -12.64 8.69 -5.02
N GLN A 153 -13.11 8.51 -6.25
CA GLN A 153 -14.21 9.27 -6.85
C GLN A 153 -15.50 9.23 -6.04
N ARG A 154 -15.71 8.16 -5.28
CA ARG A 154 -16.91 7.93 -4.46
C ARG A 154 -16.72 8.35 -3.01
N GLY A 155 -15.68 9.15 -2.70
CA GLY A 155 -15.44 9.72 -1.38
C GLY A 155 -14.71 8.80 -0.42
N TYR A 156 -14.20 7.65 -0.87
CA TYR A 156 -13.33 6.79 -0.07
C TYR A 156 -11.89 7.30 -0.16
N ASP A 157 -11.64 8.47 0.43
CA ASP A 157 -10.29 9.05 0.51
C ASP A 157 -9.51 8.42 1.67
N PHE A 158 -8.65 7.48 1.33
CA PHE A 158 -7.75 6.83 2.28
C PHE A 158 -6.44 7.63 2.48
N LYS A 159 -6.46 8.95 2.26
CA LYS A 159 -5.31 9.87 2.41
C LYS A 159 -4.05 9.40 1.68
N ARG A 160 -4.22 8.75 0.52
CA ARG A 160 -3.14 8.21 -0.32
C ARG A 160 -2.30 7.10 0.36
N LEU A 161 -2.74 6.58 1.52
CA LEU A 161 -2.03 5.55 2.30
C LEU A 161 -2.44 4.13 1.92
N PHE A 162 -3.46 4.00 1.06
CA PHE A 162 -4.03 2.71 0.73
C PHE A 162 -3.42 2.12 -0.54
N SER A 163 -2.95 0.88 -0.45
CA SER A 163 -2.57 0.07 -1.60
C SER A 163 -3.04 -1.37 -1.43
N ILE A 164 -4.10 -1.74 -2.12
CA ILE A 164 -4.56 -3.14 -2.16
C ILE A 164 -3.50 -4.09 -2.74
N SER A 165 -2.50 -3.54 -3.43
CA SER A 165 -1.38 -4.31 -3.98
C SER A 165 -0.62 -5.08 -2.91
N GLU A 166 -0.42 -4.48 -1.73
CA GLU A 166 0.27 -5.16 -0.62
C GLU A 166 -0.48 -6.40 -0.16
N PHE A 167 -1.81 -6.31 -0.02
CA PHE A 167 -2.62 -7.48 0.34
C PHE A 167 -2.47 -8.62 -0.67
N TYR A 168 -2.46 -8.30 -1.96
CA TYR A 168 -2.28 -9.30 -3.01
C TYR A 168 -0.86 -9.86 -3.05
N ASP A 169 0.15 -9.06 -2.74
CA ASP A 169 1.55 -9.49 -2.76
C ASP A 169 1.89 -10.41 -1.59
N ARG A 170 1.17 -10.34 -0.46
CA ARG A 170 1.30 -11.26 0.68
C ARG A 170 0.92 -12.71 0.31
N ASP A 171 -0.11 -12.87 -0.53
CA ASP A 171 -0.55 -14.18 -1.01
C ASP A 171 -0.99 -14.10 -2.48
N ARG A 172 -0.01 -14.02 -3.38
CA ARG A 172 -0.25 -14.00 -4.83
C ARG A 172 -1.02 -15.22 -5.36
N PRO A 173 -0.77 -16.46 -4.89
CA PRO A 173 -1.58 -17.60 -5.29
C PRO A 173 -3.06 -17.43 -4.96
N ALA A 174 -3.42 -16.95 -3.76
CA ALA A 174 -4.81 -16.67 -3.40
C ALA A 174 -5.46 -15.63 -4.32
N TYR A 175 -4.73 -14.54 -4.62
CA TYR A 175 -5.18 -13.52 -5.56
C TYR A 175 -5.49 -14.10 -6.97
N TYR A 176 -4.57 -14.89 -7.54
CA TYR A 176 -4.79 -15.50 -8.84
C TYR A 176 -5.94 -16.50 -8.82
N LYS A 177 -6.08 -17.28 -7.74
CA LYS A 177 -7.18 -18.21 -7.54
C LYS A 177 -8.53 -17.49 -7.48
N ALA A 178 -8.59 -16.35 -6.75
CA ALA A 178 -9.82 -15.55 -6.65
C ALA A 178 -10.25 -14.95 -8.00
N ILE A 179 -9.31 -14.46 -8.81
CA ILE A 179 -9.62 -14.00 -10.17
C ILE A 179 -10.03 -15.16 -11.08
N GLN A 180 -9.33 -16.30 -11.00
CA GLN A 180 -9.62 -17.44 -11.85
C GLN A 180 -10.96 -18.08 -11.52
N SER A 181 -11.39 -18.05 -10.25
CA SER A 181 -12.69 -18.62 -9.84
C SER A 181 -13.87 -18.01 -10.60
N VAL A 182 -13.81 -16.72 -10.96
CA VAL A 182 -14.85 -16.05 -11.76
C VAL A 182 -14.99 -16.72 -13.15
N ARG A 183 -13.86 -17.07 -13.77
CA ARG A 183 -13.82 -17.69 -15.10
C ARG A 183 -14.26 -19.14 -15.05
N ASP A 184 -13.97 -19.84 -13.97
CA ASP A 184 -14.31 -21.25 -13.75
C ASP A 184 -15.80 -21.44 -13.39
N HIS A 185 -16.51 -20.35 -13.01
CA HIS A 185 -17.91 -20.37 -12.59
C HIS A 185 -18.79 -19.42 -13.42
N ASP A 186 -18.69 -19.49 -14.72
CA ASP A 186 -19.56 -18.77 -15.67
C ASP A 186 -19.65 -17.25 -15.42
N LEU A 187 -18.53 -16.64 -15.05
CA LEU A 187 -18.38 -15.21 -14.71
C LEU A 187 -19.14 -14.78 -13.42
N ASP A 188 -19.41 -15.71 -12.51
CA ASP A 188 -19.87 -15.35 -11.16
C ASP A 188 -18.78 -14.63 -10.39
N LEU A 189 -19.04 -13.36 -10.08
CA LEU A 189 -18.09 -12.48 -9.40
C LEU A 189 -18.05 -12.68 -7.87
N THR A 190 -18.94 -13.48 -7.29
CA THR A 190 -19.15 -13.56 -5.84
C THR A 190 -17.84 -13.83 -5.09
N SER A 191 -17.14 -14.92 -5.40
CA SER A 191 -15.90 -15.29 -4.71
C SER A 191 -14.78 -14.25 -4.88
N TRP A 192 -14.71 -13.61 -6.04
CA TRP A 192 -13.76 -12.53 -6.27
C TRP A 192 -14.08 -11.30 -5.42
N LEU A 193 -15.35 -10.90 -5.39
CA LEU A 193 -15.78 -9.72 -4.62
C LEU A 193 -15.64 -9.93 -3.12
N GLU A 194 -15.91 -11.12 -2.61
CA GLU A 194 -15.64 -11.48 -1.21
C GLU A 194 -14.14 -11.36 -0.89
N TYR A 195 -13.26 -11.88 -1.74
CA TYR A 195 -11.81 -11.75 -1.59
C TYR A 195 -11.36 -10.29 -1.64
N PHE A 196 -11.86 -9.51 -2.61
CA PHE A 196 -11.55 -8.09 -2.77
C PHE A 196 -11.97 -7.28 -1.54
N VAL A 197 -13.21 -7.44 -1.08
CA VAL A 197 -13.75 -6.72 0.10
C VAL A 197 -13.00 -7.11 1.37
N SER A 198 -12.66 -8.38 1.54
CA SER A 198 -11.86 -8.85 2.68
C SER A 198 -10.47 -8.20 2.68
N GLY A 199 -9.82 -8.15 1.52
CA GLY A 199 -8.52 -7.49 1.35
C GLY A 199 -8.58 -6.01 1.66
N LEU A 200 -9.58 -5.32 1.13
CA LEU A 200 -9.83 -3.90 1.40
C LEU A 200 -10.04 -3.65 2.89
N SER A 201 -10.92 -4.42 3.53
CA SER A 201 -11.21 -4.31 4.97
C SER A 201 -9.97 -4.53 5.83
N THR A 202 -9.14 -5.51 5.48
CA THR A 202 -7.88 -5.81 6.18
C THR A 202 -6.93 -4.63 6.10
N GLN A 203 -6.70 -4.10 4.90
CA GLN A 203 -5.81 -2.97 4.68
C GLN A 203 -6.31 -1.70 5.39
N MET A 204 -7.61 -1.43 5.37
CA MET A 204 -8.20 -0.28 6.06
C MET A 204 -7.99 -0.35 7.58
N ARG A 205 -8.16 -1.53 8.17
CA ARG A 205 -7.92 -1.73 9.62
C ARG A 205 -6.44 -1.52 9.96
N GLU A 206 -5.52 -1.99 9.12
CA GLU A 206 -4.09 -1.77 9.32
C GLU A 206 -3.73 -0.27 9.26
N VAL A 207 -4.25 0.46 8.28
CA VAL A 207 -4.06 1.93 8.17
C VAL A 207 -4.64 2.65 9.39
N GLN A 208 -5.85 2.28 9.82
CA GLN A 208 -6.47 2.85 11.02
C GLN A 208 -5.62 2.60 12.26
N THR A 209 -5.19 1.35 12.49
CA THR A 209 -4.36 0.98 13.65
C THR A 209 -3.03 1.73 13.66
N LYS A 210 -2.37 1.84 12.50
CA LYS A 210 -1.13 2.63 12.37
C LYS A 210 -1.37 4.10 12.66
N GLY A 211 -2.45 4.68 12.11
CA GLY A 211 -2.82 6.08 12.33
C GLY A 211 -3.11 6.36 13.81
N GLU A 212 -3.86 5.50 14.49
CA GLU A 212 -4.12 5.62 15.92
C GLU A 212 -2.83 5.54 16.75
N ALA A 213 -1.90 4.64 16.37
CA ALA A 213 -0.61 4.52 17.05
C ALA A 213 0.21 5.82 16.91
N VAL A 214 0.28 6.40 15.71
CA VAL A 214 1.00 7.67 15.48
C VAL A 214 0.38 8.80 16.30
N ILE A 215 -0.96 8.93 16.32
CA ILE A 215 -1.65 9.94 17.11
C ILE A 215 -1.32 9.78 18.61
N LYS A 216 -1.39 8.55 19.13
CA LYS A 216 -1.03 8.27 20.53
C LYS A 216 0.42 8.67 20.85
N GLN A 217 1.36 8.37 19.95
CA GLN A 217 2.76 8.75 20.08
C GLN A 217 2.92 10.28 20.13
N ASP A 218 2.29 10.99 19.20
CA ASP A 218 2.37 12.47 19.15
C ASP A 218 1.75 13.13 20.40
N VAL A 219 0.61 12.61 20.87
CA VAL A 219 -0.02 13.11 22.10
C VAL A 219 0.88 12.89 23.31
N LEU A 220 1.49 11.70 23.43
CA LEU A 220 2.38 11.36 24.54
C LEU A 220 3.64 12.23 24.54
N LEU A 221 4.29 12.41 23.38
CA LEU A 221 5.44 13.30 23.23
C LEU A 221 5.09 14.78 23.51
N GLY A 222 3.94 15.23 23.01
CA GLY A 222 3.45 16.58 23.26
C GLY A 222 3.17 16.84 24.76
N ARG A 223 2.65 15.83 25.47
CA ARG A 223 2.44 15.87 26.91
C ARG A 223 3.76 15.92 27.66
N ALA A 224 4.71 15.03 27.34
CA ALA A 224 6.03 15.00 27.95
C ALA A 224 6.76 16.36 27.82
N ARG A 225 6.66 17.01 26.65
CA ARG A 225 7.22 18.37 26.45
C ARG A 225 6.58 19.41 27.36
N ARG A 226 5.24 19.39 27.50
CA ARG A 226 4.52 20.34 28.37
C ARG A 226 4.81 20.10 29.86
N GLU A 227 5.08 18.87 30.26
CA GLU A 227 5.47 18.50 31.63
C GLU A 227 6.98 18.78 31.91
N GLY A 228 7.71 19.33 30.94
CA GLY A 228 9.08 19.78 31.12
C GLY A 228 10.15 18.71 30.94
N ILE A 229 9.83 17.61 30.33
CA ILE A 229 10.81 16.58 29.95
C ILE A 229 11.84 17.18 28.97
N LYS A 230 13.12 17.07 29.28
CA LYS A 230 14.21 17.63 28.48
C LYS A 230 14.34 16.95 27.12
N ASN A 231 14.75 17.68 26.09
CA ASN A 231 14.87 17.23 24.71
C ASN A 231 15.59 15.88 24.59
N ARG A 232 16.68 15.67 25.31
CA ARG A 232 17.44 14.42 25.27
C ARG A 232 16.65 13.20 25.78
N ALA A 233 15.84 13.36 26.82
CA ALA A 233 14.93 12.32 27.30
C ALA A 233 13.76 12.15 26.34
N LEU A 234 13.30 13.22 25.66
CA LEU A 234 12.30 13.12 24.59
C LEU A 234 12.82 12.33 23.39
N ASP A 235 14.11 12.44 23.06
CA ASP A 235 14.72 11.63 21.99
C ASP A 235 14.68 10.13 22.34
N VAL A 236 14.98 9.77 23.60
CA VAL A 236 14.83 8.40 24.09
C VAL A 236 13.38 7.93 24.01
N LEU A 237 12.43 8.75 24.46
CA LEU A 237 11.02 8.42 24.39
C LEU A 237 10.55 8.24 22.93
N SER A 238 10.96 9.15 22.04
CA SER A 238 10.65 9.07 20.60
C SER A 238 11.19 7.80 19.96
N PHE A 239 12.42 7.43 20.28
CA PHE A 239 13.02 6.18 19.84
C PHE A 239 12.20 4.97 20.29
N LEU A 240 11.89 4.89 21.60
CA LEU A 240 11.11 3.77 22.15
C LEU A 240 9.69 3.71 21.55
N LEU A 241 9.03 4.87 21.34
CA LEU A 241 7.72 4.92 20.70
C LEU A 241 7.76 4.39 19.26
N LYS A 242 8.82 4.71 18.53
CA LYS A 242 9.01 4.26 17.14
C LYS A 242 9.31 2.76 17.06
N GLN A 243 10.14 2.23 17.95
CA GLN A 243 10.56 0.83 17.94
C GLN A 243 9.61 -0.11 18.72
N GLY A 244 8.73 0.44 19.54
CA GLY A 244 7.86 -0.31 20.45
C GLY A 244 8.57 -0.76 21.74
N LYS A 245 9.85 -1.06 21.68
CA LYS A 245 10.73 -1.41 22.80
C LYS A 245 12.19 -1.17 22.47
N GLY A 246 13.05 -1.10 23.49
CA GLY A 246 14.49 -1.01 23.28
C GLY A 246 15.26 -1.24 24.56
N THR A 247 16.49 -1.71 24.42
CA THR A 247 17.47 -1.82 25.51
C THR A 247 18.26 -0.52 25.66
N LEU A 248 19.01 -0.39 26.76
CA LEU A 248 19.95 0.72 26.91
C LEU A 248 21.02 0.73 25.79
N ALA A 249 21.45 -0.45 25.32
CA ALA A 249 22.42 -0.58 24.23
C ALA A 249 21.83 -0.10 22.90
N ASP A 250 20.56 -0.41 22.60
CA ASP A 250 19.89 0.08 21.40
C ASP A 250 19.79 1.61 21.39
N CYS A 251 19.48 2.20 22.56
CA CYS A 251 19.45 3.66 22.70
C CYS A 251 20.86 4.26 22.54
N GLU A 252 21.92 3.63 23.04
CA GLU A 252 23.32 4.08 22.83
C GLU A 252 23.68 4.11 21.35
N GLN A 253 23.36 3.03 20.64
CA GLN A 253 23.68 2.86 19.22
C GLN A 253 22.92 3.87 18.35
N GLU A 254 21.64 4.03 18.58
CA GLU A 254 20.77 4.86 17.72
C GLU A 254 20.95 6.36 18.00
N LEU A 255 21.07 6.76 19.28
CA LEU A 255 21.11 8.16 19.67
C LEU A 255 22.53 8.73 19.80
N GLY A 256 23.56 7.89 19.71
CA GLY A 256 24.96 8.32 19.82
C GLY A 256 25.31 8.96 21.16
N GLN A 257 24.56 8.68 22.21
CA GLN A 257 24.71 9.29 23.54
C GLN A 257 25.45 8.36 24.50
N ASN A 258 26.20 8.94 25.46
CA ASN A 258 26.90 8.11 26.42
C ASN A 258 25.95 7.45 27.43
N ARG A 259 26.32 6.23 27.85
CA ARG A 259 25.54 5.36 28.73
C ARG A 259 25.03 6.02 30.02
N ARG A 260 25.88 6.82 30.68
CA ARG A 260 25.49 7.51 31.94
C ARG A 260 24.40 8.54 31.72
N SER A 261 24.45 9.25 30.60
CA SER A 261 23.42 10.25 30.26
C SER A 261 22.10 9.55 29.96
N LEU A 262 22.11 8.48 29.13
CA LEU A 262 20.94 7.69 28.81
C LEU A 262 20.30 7.07 30.05
N GLN A 263 21.09 6.54 30.99
CA GLN A 263 20.56 6.01 32.25
C GLN A 263 19.80 7.05 33.07
N ARG A 264 20.28 8.31 33.10
CA ARG A 264 19.55 9.39 33.77
C ARG A 264 18.26 9.75 33.06
N ASP A 265 18.30 9.83 31.73
CA ASP A 265 17.14 10.19 30.93
C ASP A 265 16.07 9.09 30.99
N ILE A 266 16.47 7.82 30.91
CA ILE A 266 15.59 6.66 31.11
C ILE A 266 14.99 6.69 32.53
N LYS A 267 15.78 7.00 33.56
CA LYS A 267 15.28 7.10 34.92
C LYS A 267 14.20 8.19 35.05
N VAL A 268 14.43 9.36 34.46
CA VAL A 268 13.41 10.42 34.43
C VAL A 268 12.12 9.92 33.77
N LEU A 269 12.21 9.25 32.63
CA LEU A 269 11.05 8.73 31.94
C LEU A 269 10.30 7.65 32.71
N LEU A 270 11.03 6.80 33.47
CA LEU A 270 10.45 5.81 34.38
C LEU A 270 9.75 6.47 35.58
N ASP A 271 10.45 7.39 36.27
CA ASP A 271 9.93 8.09 37.45
C ASP A 271 8.66 8.93 37.08
N GLU A 272 8.63 9.50 35.87
CA GLU A 272 7.48 10.21 35.33
C GLU A 272 6.43 9.32 34.67
N GLY A 273 6.65 8.00 34.57
CA GLY A 273 5.69 7.04 34.03
C GLY A 273 5.45 7.12 32.53
N TYR A 274 6.40 7.63 31.74
CA TYR A 274 6.35 7.64 30.27
C TYR A 274 6.80 6.35 29.64
N ILE A 275 7.63 5.58 30.37
CA ILE A 275 8.11 4.25 29.96
C ILE A 275 8.01 3.29 31.15
N ARG A 276 8.03 2.01 30.85
CA ARG A 276 8.12 0.93 31.86
C ARG A 276 9.33 0.07 31.58
N GLU A 277 9.90 -0.48 32.64
CA GLU A 277 10.97 -1.47 32.56
C GLU A 277 10.35 -2.89 32.54
N VAL A 278 10.80 -3.71 31.61
CA VAL A 278 10.39 -5.10 31.46
C VAL A 278 11.64 -5.97 31.65
N GLY A 279 11.58 -6.90 32.61
CA GLY A 279 12.66 -7.83 32.96
C GLY A 279 12.55 -8.30 34.41
N SER A 280 13.24 -9.41 34.75
CA SER A 280 13.18 -10.03 36.08
C SER A 280 14.18 -9.48 37.08
N GLY A 281 15.08 -8.58 36.67
CA GLY A 281 16.08 -7.96 37.56
C GLY A 281 17.22 -7.26 36.84
N PRO A 282 18.18 -6.67 37.60
CA PRO A 282 19.26 -5.86 37.03
C PRO A 282 20.20 -6.58 36.08
N THR A 283 20.32 -7.91 36.24
CA THR A 283 21.22 -8.78 35.45
C THR A 283 20.46 -9.58 34.37
N ASP A 284 19.18 -9.30 34.17
CA ASP A 284 18.38 -9.99 33.17
C ASP A 284 18.85 -9.56 31.76
N PRO A 285 19.33 -10.50 30.92
CA PRO A 285 19.79 -10.21 29.58
C PRO A 285 18.63 -9.78 28.65
N THR A 286 17.37 -10.04 29.03
CA THR A 286 16.18 -9.67 28.27
C THR A 286 15.59 -8.33 28.70
N LYS A 287 16.22 -7.67 29.69
CA LYS A 287 15.78 -6.38 30.20
C LYS A 287 15.70 -5.32 29.10
N HIS A 288 14.54 -4.72 28.96
CA HIS A 288 14.27 -3.65 27.99
C HIS A 288 13.25 -2.64 28.53
N TYR A 289 13.08 -1.55 27.82
CA TYR A 289 12.13 -0.50 28.13
C TYR A 289 11.05 -0.46 27.05
N GLU A 290 9.80 -0.22 27.47
CA GLU A 290 8.65 -0.05 26.59
C GLU A 290 7.96 1.27 26.90
N PRO A 291 7.34 1.94 25.89
CA PRO A 291 6.47 3.09 26.16
C PRO A 291 5.32 2.70 27.09
N SER A 292 4.98 3.61 28.02
CA SER A 292 3.76 3.49 28.83
C SER A 292 2.73 4.51 28.32
N TYR A 293 1.55 4.02 28.03
CA TYR A 293 0.42 4.83 27.58
C TYR A 293 -0.55 5.18 28.71
N ASP A 294 -0.17 4.92 29.97
CA ASP A 294 -1.02 5.19 31.14
C ASP A 294 -1.30 6.69 31.36
N LYS A 295 -0.52 7.55 30.69
CA LYS A 295 -0.70 8.99 30.70
C LYS A 295 -1.57 9.54 29.56
N LEU A 296 -2.14 8.71 28.68
CA LEU A 296 -3.10 9.14 27.65
C LEU A 296 -4.51 9.19 28.23
#